data_f12f55808db3aff0d8b1a1f8a02b8a08
#
_entry.id   f12f55808db3aff0d8b1a1f8a02b8a08
#
_cell.length_a   1.000
_cell.length_b   1.000
_cell.length_c   1.000
_cell.angle_alpha   90.00
_cell.angle_beta   90.00
_cell.angle_gamma   90.00
#
_symmetry.space_group_name_H-M   'P 1'
#
loop_
_entity.id
_entity.type
_entity.pdbx_description
1 polymer ?
#
loop_
_entity_poly.entity_id
_entity_poly.type
_entity_poly.pdbx_seq_one_letter_code
_entity_poly.pdbx_strand_id
1 'polypeptide(L)'
;MSGLRDNWRIVLLVVLALASVVTLFVPGATVATGNNATASNATSATEAGVTNLQYGIQLDGGSRIRAPIVGVTAENVDLNSTSEVESIENGLVDRFGLDAIDVAARPPTSPAESGTVEVFTRNVTQAQLATALQEQGYDVSESDVRNGVTEDTRAEMVRVIERKLSLSALSGANVQSAQSATGQNYIVIEATGRDIDELRSIVDERGVVRVYTLTPAESGNYSRDQVLTQQDFETIGNVRQREDGGYGVSVTLQDSQAQMFQDHMRQNGFDQQTFCNYDRENPNQSSGRTQSDSARCLITTLNGDVVFAGGVNRGLAVQFADETFVNDPTFSMTTQTRQEARDIELSLKAGAPLPAPLDFENAQTTSLEPALADQFKINSLITGIVAVLAVSIVVYLRYGDPRVAVPMIVTALSEVLLLLGFVSLIQFPINLSHIAGFIAVIGTGADDLIIIADEILQREGVATGRVFQNRFRKAFWVIGAAAATTIIAMSPLTVLGLGDLSGFAIITIVGVLIGVLITRPAYGDILRKLVLDQGDGE
;
A
#
# COMPACT_ATOMS: atom_id res chain seq x y z
N MET A 1 40.13 20.88 2.80
CA MET A 1 39.35 19.62 2.91
C MET A 1 39.23 19.07 4.35
N SER A 2 40.00 19.55 5.34
CA SER A 2 39.88 19.15 6.75
C SER A 2 38.57 19.60 7.40
N GLY A 3 38.07 20.79 7.11
CA GLY A 3 36.83 21.32 7.72
C GLY A 3 35.55 20.59 7.40
N LEU A 4 35.43 19.92 6.24
CA LEU A 4 34.26 19.10 5.88
C LEU A 4 34.21 17.78 6.63
N ARG A 5 35.37 17.21 6.93
CA ARG A 5 35.51 15.94 7.65
C ARG A 5 35.20 16.09 9.14
N ASP A 6 35.49 17.23 9.70
CA ASP A 6 35.23 17.56 11.10
C ASP A 6 33.77 17.96 11.37
N ASN A 7 33.04 18.36 10.32
CA ASN A 7 31.65 18.86 10.39
C ASN A 7 30.62 18.01 9.63
N TRP A 8 30.96 16.77 9.33
CA TRP A 8 30.15 15.92 8.46
C TRP A 8 28.70 15.76 8.92
N ARG A 9 28.43 15.78 10.24
CA ARG A 9 27.07 15.65 10.80
C ARG A 9 26.23 16.91 10.56
N ILE A 10 26.84 18.09 10.68
CA ILE A 10 26.18 19.36 10.35
C ILE A 10 25.89 19.42 8.86
N VAL A 11 26.86 19.01 8.04
CA VAL A 11 26.69 18.94 6.58
C VAL A 11 25.58 17.97 6.21
N LEU A 12 25.55 16.78 6.85
CA LEU A 12 24.48 15.80 6.67
C LEU A 12 23.10 16.37 7.03
N LEU A 13 22.99 17.04 8.18
CA LEU A 13 21.73 17.70 8.59
C LEU A 13 21.28 18.72 7.54
N VAL A 14 22.18 19.57 7.05
CA VAL A 14 21.85 20.60 6.04
C VAL A 14 21.45 19.95 4.72
N VAL A 15 22.17 18.93 4.27
CA VAL A 15 21.83 18.21 3.02
C VAL A 15 20.46 17.53 3.14
N LEU A 16 20.17 16.86 4.26
CA LEU A 16 18.87 16.23 4.46
C LEU A 16 17.75 17.27 4.62
N ALA A 17 17.99 18.40 5.27
CA ALA A 17 17.03 19.48 5.36
C ALA A 17 16.72 20.08 3.97
N LEU A 18 17.72 20.28 3.13
CA LEU A 18 17.53 20.71 1.75
C LEU A 18 16.78 19.67 0.92
N ALA A 19 17.11 18.39 1.07
CA ALA A 19 16.37 17.30 0.43
C ALA A 19 14.90 17.29 0.87
N SER A 20 14.61 17.52 2.16
CA SER A 20 13.25 17.61 2.69
C SER A 20 12.48 18.80 2.08
N VAL A 21 13.14 19.95 1.87
CA VAL A 21 12.52 21.09 1.19
C VAL A 21 12.20 20.72 -0.27
N VAL A 22 13.10 20.01 -0.95
CA VAL A 22 12.84 19.55 -2.32
C VAL A 22 11.64 18.61 -2.39
N THR A 23 11.57 17.61 -1.50
CA THR A 23 10.44 16.67 -1.48
C THR A 23 9.11 17.35 -1.14
N LEU A 24 9.15 18.40 -0.30
CA LEU A 24 7.95 19.15 0.10
C LEU A 24 7.40 20.07 -1.00
N PHE A 25 8.27 20.70 -1.79
CA PHE A 25 7.87 21.79 -2.67
C PHE A 25 8.12 21.55 -4.18
N VAL A 26 8.89 20.52 -4.54
CA VAL A 26 9.13 20.21 -5.95
C VAL A 26 8.19 19.11 -6.41
N PRO A 27 7.25 19.37 -7.33
CA PRO A 27 6.34 18.35 -7.85
C PRO A 27 7.12 17.17 -8.48
N GLY A 28 6.73 15.94 -8.16
CA GLY A 28 7.37 14.73 -8.67
C GLY A 28 8.66 14.30 -7.96
N ALA A 29 9.12 15.01 -6.92
CA ALA A 29 10.29 14.62 -6.12
C ALA A 29 9.99 13.52 -5.08
N THR A 30 8.84 12.86 -5.17
CA THR A 30 8.41 11.80 -4.26
C THR A 30 8.88 10.43 -4.76
N VAL A 31 9.25 9.53 -3.86
CA VAL A 31 9.50 8.13 -4.21
C VAL A 31 8.14 7.45 -4.29
N ALA A 32 7.70 7.15 -5.51
CA ALA A 32 6.57 6.25 -5.71
C ALA A 32 6.96 4.89 -5.12
N THR A 33 6.52 4.60 -3.90
CA THR A 33 6.61 3.27 -3.31
C THR A 33 5.65 2.37 -4.07
N GLY A 34 6.17 1.77 -5.15
CA GLY A 34 5.58 0.63 -5.83
C GLY A 34 4.22 0.87 -6.49
N ASN A 35 4.17 1.72 -7.49
CA ASN A 35 3.40 1.50 -8.71
C ASN A 35 3.85 2.55 -9.73
N ASN A 36 4.38 2.10 -10.85
CA ASN A 36 4.84 2.92 -11.95
C ASN A 36 3.78 3.94 -12.36
N ALA A 37 3.89 5.15 -11.85
CA ALA A 37 3.36 6.30 -12.57
C ALA A 37 4.29 6.52 -13.77
N THR A 38 4.06 5.82 -14.87
CA THR A 38 4.40 6.38 -16.17
C THR A 38 3.81 7.77 -16.19
N ALA A 39 4.67 8.75 -16.42
CA ALA A 39 4.31 10.13 -16.66
C ALA A 39 3.42 10.19 -17.92
N SER A 40 2.17 9.83 -17.77
CA SER A 40 1.11 10.18 -18.70
C SER A 40 0.44 11.41 -18.12
N ASN A 41 0.48 12.49 -18.89
CA ASN A 41 -0.17 13.77 -18.69
C ASN A 41 -1.60 13.60 -18.13
N ALA A 42 -1.72 13.40 -16.82
CA ALA A 42 -2.97 13.57 -16.13
C ALA A 42 -3.06 15.05 -15.74
N THR A 43 -3.55 15.85 -16.67
CA THR A 43 -4.21 17.12 -16.41
C THR A 43 -5.51 16.84 -15.66
N SER A 44 -5.41 16.37 -14.44
CA SER A 44 -6.46 16.52 -13.44
C SER A 44 -6.01 17.69 -12.60
N ALA A 45 -6.59 18.86 -12.85
CA ALA A 45 -6.48 20.02 -12.00
C ALA A 45 -7.21 19.74 -10.66
N THR A 46 -6.63 18.91 -9.83
CA THR A 46 -6.75 19.05 -8.38
C THR A 46 -5.92 20.28 -8.07
N GLU A 47 -6.45 21.25 -7.37
CA GLU A 47 -5.72 22.46 -6.94
C GLU A 47 -4.38 22.00 -6.37
N ALA A 48 -3.31 22.28 -7.11
CA ALA A 48 -1.96 21.90 -6.70
C ALA A 48 -1.69 22.66 -5.40
N GLY A 49 -1.80 21.97 -4.28
CA GLY A 49 -1.44 22.52 -2.97
C GLY A 49 -0.01 23.05 -3.06
N VAL A 50 0.30 24.07 -2.26
CA VAL A 50 1.64 24.68 -2.20
C VAL A 50 2.72 23.66 -1.84
N THR A 51 2.33 22.49 -1.33
CA THR A 51 3.22 21.41 -0.88
C THR A 51 2.78 20.04 -1.43
N ASN A 52 3.73 19.10 -1.53
CA ASN A 52 3.47 17.68 -1.89
C ASN A 52 2.93 16.84 -0.72
N LEU A 53 2.46 17.45 0.37
CA LEU A 53 1.86 16.73 1.49
C LEU A 53 0.50 16.20 1.10
N GLN A 54 0.27 14.92 1.38
CA GLN A 54 -1.06 14.34 1.31
C GLN A 54 -1.78 14.52 2.65
N TYR A 55 -3.04 14.92 2.58
CA TYR A 55 -3.88 15.05 3.77
C TYR A 55 -4.89 13.91 3.80
N GLY A 56 -5.06 13.31 4.99
CA GLY A 56 -6.11 12.34 5.22
C GLY A 56 -7.47 13.02 5.43
N ILE A 57 -8.52 12.21 5.59
CA ILE A 57 -9.91 12.68 5.66
C ILE A 57 -10.15 13.71 6.77
N GLN A 58 -9.37 13.68 7.85
CA GLN A 58 -9.54 14.63 8.96
C GLN A 58 -9.05 16.05 8.62
N LEU A 59 -8.21 16.21 7.60
CA LEU A 59 -7.65 17.49 7.17
C LEU A 59 -8.10 17.93 5.78
N ASP A 60 -8.70 17.02 4.98
CA ASP A 60 -9.14 17.32 3.61
C ASP A 60 -10.64 17.02 3.39
N GLY A 61 -11.30 16.44 4.40
CA GLY A 61 -12.67 15.96 4.30
C GLY A 61 -12.79 14.65 3.55
N GLY A 62 -13.92 13.98 3.69
CA GLY A 62 -14.18 12.70 3.03
C GLY A 62 -14.75 11.65 3.97
N SER A 63 -14.64 10.39 3.59
CA SER A 63 -15.25 9.28 4.29
C SER A 63 -14.27 8.17 4.63
N ARG A 64 -14.53 7.52 5.76
CA ARG A 64 -13.86 6.29 6.22
C ARG A 64 -14.90 5.22 6.46
N ILE A 65 -14.66 4.04 5.92
CA ILE A 65 -15.40 2.81 6.20
C ILE A 65 -14.44 1.83 6.86
N ARG A 66 -14.81 1.33 8.04
CA ARG A 66 -14.13 0.22 8.72
C ARG A 66 -15.08 -0.95 8.78
N ALA A 67 -14.95 -1.89 7.82
CA ALA A 67 -15.83 -3.03 7.67
C ALA A 67 -15.18 -4.31 8.18
N PRO A 68 -15.87 -5.11 9.00
CA PRO A 68 -15.43 -6.46 9.37
C PRO A 68 -15.36 -7.34 8.12
N ILE A 69 -14.42 -8.28 8.10
CA ILE A 69 -14.33 -9.30 7.06
C ILE A 69 -15.11 -10.52 7.49
N VAL A 70 -15.94 -11.05 6.60
CA VAL A 70 -16.73 -12.24 6.84
C VAL A 70 -15.94 -13.48 6.43
N GLY A 71 -15.87 -14.47 7.33
CA GLY A 71 -15.26 -15.77 7.04
C GLY A 71 -14.85 -16.52 8.28
N VAL A 72 -14.57 -17.81 8.09
CA VAL A 72 -13.96 -18.71 9.05
C VAL A 72 -12.78 -19.42 8.41
N THR A 73 -11.70 -19.58 9.14
CA THR A 73 -10.43 -20.17 8.67
C THR A 73 -10.06 -21.36 9.52
N ALA A 74 -9.87 -22.51 8.90
CA ALA A 74 -9.18 -23.66 9.50
C ALA A 74 -7.69 -23.55 9.21
N GLU A 75 -6.88 -23.65 10.26
CA GLU A 75 -5.41 -23.66 10.21
C GLU A 75 -4.92 -25.09 10.43
N ASN A 76 -3.64 -25.32 10.13
CA ASN A 76 -3.00 -26.64 10.32
C ASN A 76 -3.63 -27.79 9.50
N VAL A 77 -4.13 -27.50 8.31
CA VAL A 77 -4.69 -28.49 7.41
C VAL A 77 -3.56 -29.11 6.57
N ASP A 78 -3.42 -30.44 6.59
CA ASP A 78 -2.42 -31.16 5.81
C ASP A 78 -2.81 -31.18 4.32
N LEU A 79 -2.31 -30.22 3.56
CA LEU A 79 -2.52 -30.06 2.13
C LEU A 79 -1.22 -30.27 1.39
N ASN A 80 -1.12 -31.38 0.64
CA ASN A 80 0.15 -31.77 -0.01
C ASN A 80 0.08 -31.72 -1.54
N SER A 81 -1.10 -31.56 -2.13
CA SER A 81 -1.28 -31.57 -3.58
C SER A 81 -2.43 -30.66 -4.03
N THR A 82 -2.37 -30.24 -5.30
CA THR A 82 -3.44 -29.46 -5.95
C THR A 82 -4.76 -30.23 -6.02
N SER A 83 -4.70 -31.56 -6.19
CA SER A 83 -5.91 -32.40 -6.22
C SER A 83 -6.60 -32.50 -4.87
N GLU A 84 -5.88 -32.40 -3.76
CA GLU A 84 -6.47 -32.31 -2.42
C GLU A 84 -7.17 -30.96 -2.21
N VAL A 85 -6.56 -29.87 -2.70
CA VAL A 85 -7.19 -28.53 -2.68
C VAL A 85 -8.55 -28.55 -3.38
N GLU A 86 -8.59 -29.02 -4.64
CA GLU A 86 -9.83 -29.12 -5.43
C GLU A 86 -10.87 -30.03 -4.74
N SER A 87 -10.42 -31.15 -4.15
CA SER A 87 -11.33 -32.08 -3.46
C SER A 87 -11.98 -31.43 -2.23
N ILE A 88 -11.19 -30.69 -1.43
CA ILE A 88 -11.71 -29.98 -0.25
C ILE A 88 -12.69 -28.88 -0.67
N GLU A 89 -12.30 -28.05 -1.63
CA GLU A 89 -13.13 -26.94 -2.09
C GLU A 89 -14.48 -27.45 -2.59
N ASN A 90 -14.47 -28.42 -3.50
CA ASN A 90 -15.70 -29.03 -4.01
C ASN A 90 -16.54 -29.70 -2.92
N GLY A 91 -15.90 -30.41 -2.00
CA GLY A 91 -16.61 -31.08 -0.88
C GLY A 91 -17.29 -30.09 0.07
N LEU A 92 -16.67 -28.93 0.33
CA LEU A 92 -17.27 -27.87 1.16
C LEU A 92 -18.36 -27.11 0.43
N VAL A 93 -18.16 -26.83 -0.86
CA VAL A 93 -19.17 -26.22 -1.75
C VAL A 93 -20.44 -27.07 -1.76
N ASP A 94 -20.33 -28.38 -2.04
CA ASP A 94 -21.45 -29.30 -2.07
C ASP A 94 -22.14 -29.43 -0.71
N ARG A 95 -21.36 -29.55 0.37
CA ARG A 95 -21.89 -29.74 1.72
C ARG A 95 -22.69 -28.55 2.24
N PHE A 96 -22.21 -27.34 2.00
CA PHE A 96 -22.83 -26.13 2.52
C PHE A 96 -23.71 -25.39 1.51
N GLY A 97 -23.75 -25.87 0.26
CA GLY A 97 -24.50 -25.23 -0.83
C GLY A 97 -23.95 -23.83 -1.15
N LEU A 98 -22.63 -23.70 -1.22
CA LEU A 98 -21.91 -22.46 -1.47
C LEU A 98 -21.54 -22.33 -2.96
N ASP A 99 -21.16 -21.14 -3.37
CA ASP A 99 -20.48 -20.92 -4.64
C ASP A 99 -18.97 -21.26 -4.50
N ALA A 100 -18.32 -21.66 -5.59
CA ALA A 100 -16.89 -21.99 -5.59
C ALA A 100 -16.01 -20.84 -5.10
N ILE A 101 -16.46 -19.59 -5.24
CA ILE A 101 -15.76 -18.40 -4.78
C ILE A 101 -15.79 -18.22 -3.24
N ASP A 102 -16.75 -18.87 -2.58
CA ASP A 102 -16.93 -18.77 -1.12
C ASP A 102 -16.00 -19.71 -0.33
N VAL A 103 -15.18 -20.50 -1.01
CA VAL A 103 -14.22 -21.43 -0.40
C VAL A 103 -12.84 -21.24 -1.01
N ALA A 104 -11.81 -21.23 -0.19
CA ALA A 104 -10.43 -21.23 -0.63
C ALA A 104 -9.57 -22.14 0.23
N ALA A 105 -8.93 -23.13 -0.39
CA ALA A 105 -7.95 -23.99 0.25
C ALA A 105 -6.55 -23.63 -0.28
N ARG A 106 -5.59 -23.42 0.62
CA ARG A 106 -4.22 -23.04 0.28
C ARG A 106 -3.22 -24.02 0.87
N PRO A 107 -2.37 -24.63 0.04
CA PRO A 107 -1.28 -25.45 0.52
C PRO A 107 -0.21 -24.55 1.19
N PRO A 108 0.65 -25.12 2.04
CA PRO A 108 1.72 -24.37 2.68
C PRO A 108 2.69 -23.80 1.64
N THR A 109 3.12 -22.55 1.85
CA THR A 109 4.11 -21.87 0.98
C THR A 109 5.54 -22.22 1.35
N SER A 110 5.75 -22.72 2.57
CA SER A 110 7.06 -23.19 3.06
C SER A 110 6.91 -24.48 3.89
N PRO A 111 7.99 -25.29 4.02
CA PRO A 111 7.96 -26.52 4.82
C PRO A 111 7.70 -26.32 6.32
N ALA A 112 7.74 -25.09 6.81
CA ALA A 112 7.48 -24.75 8.21
C ALA A 112 6.02 -24.29 8.46
N GLU A 113 5.24 -24.14 7.39
CA GLU A 113 3.84 -23.72 7.42
C GLU A 113 2.93 -24.91 7.14
N SER A 114 1.71 -24.85 7.61
CA SER A 114 0.62 -25.78 7.31
C SER A 114 -0.36 -25.13 6.32
N GLY A 115 -1.14 -25.97 5.63
CA GLY A 115 -2.19 -25.47 4.75
C GLY A 115 -3.33 -24.83 5.54
N THR A 116 -4.12 -24.04 4.85
CA THR A 116 -5.29 -23.34 5.40
C THR A 116 -6.51 -23.56 4.51
N VAL A 117 -7.69 -23.62 5.13
CA VAL A 117 -8.97 -23.68 4.43
C VAL A 117 -9.86 -22.55 4.95
N GLU A 118 -10.34 -21.71 4.05
CA GLU A 118 -11.15 -20.54 4.35
C GLU A 118 -12.55 -20.70 3.74
N VAL A 119 -13.58 -20.31 4.50
CA VAL A 119 -14.97 -20.28 4.02
C VAL A 119 -15.52 -18.88 4.27
N PHE A 120 -15.93 -18.20 3.19
CA PHE A 120 -16.26 -16.77 3.17
C PHE A 120 -17.77 -16.51 3.30
N THR A 121 -18.39 -17.08 4.34
CA THR A 121 -19.81 -16.88 4.63
C THR A 121 -20.07 -16.75 6.12
N ARG A 122 -21.19 -16.12 6.47
CA ARG A 122 -21.68 -16.06 7.86
C ARG A 122 -22.44 -17.31 8.30
N ASN A 123 -22.84 -18.14 7.33
CA ASN A 123 -23.73 -19.27 7.57
C ASN A 123 -23.00 -20.51 8.07
N VAL A 124 -21.67 -20.52 8.05
CA VAL A 124 -20.83 -21.63 8.51
C VAL A 124 -20.11 -21.24 9.79
N THR A 125 -20.30 -22.03 10.84
CA THR A 125 -19.63 -21.84 12.14
C THR A 125 -18.31 -22.60 12.19
N GLN A 126 -17.45 -22.25 13.17
CA GLN A 126 -16.17 -22.92 13.39
C GLN A 126 -16.36 -24.45 13.59
N ALA A 127 -17.32 -24.86 14.43
CA ALA A 127 -17.62 -26.27 14.67
C ALA A 127 -18.10 -27.00 13.39
N GLN A 128 -18.90 -26.34 12.56
CA GLN A 128 -19.35 -26.90 11.29
C GLN A 128 -18.22 -27.12 10.29
N LEU A 129 -17.31 -26.14 10.15
CA LEU A 129 -16.14 -26.25 9.29
C LEU A 129 -15.21 -27.37 9.77
N ALA A 130 -14.89 -27.43 11.08
CA ALA A 130 -14.09 -28.50 11.66
C ALA A 130 -14.70 -29.88 11.38
N THR A 131 -16.02 -30.05 11.63
CA THR A 131 -16.73 -31.30 11.37
C THR A 131 -16.67 -31.68 9.86
N ALA A 132 -16.85 -30.72 8.97
CA ALA A 132 -16.84 -30.98 7.53
C ALA A 132 -15.46 -31.44 7.04
N LEU A 133 -14.38 -30.85 7.59
CA LEU A 133 -13.00 -31.26 7.27
C LEU A 133 -12.66 -32.63 7.86
N GLN A 134 -13.12 -32.94 9.08
CA GLN A 134 -12.96 -34.27 9.68
C GLN A 134 -13.66 -35.36 8.87
N GLU A 135 -14.87 -35.11 8.37
CA GLU A 135 -15.60 -36.05 7.51
C GLU A 135 -14.89 -36.31 6.17
N GLN A 136 -14.10 -35.35 5.69
CA GLN A 136 -13.23 -35.49 4.51
C GLN A 136 -11.89 -36.14 4.84
N GLY A 137 -11.62 -36.48 6.12
CA GLY A 137 -10.43 -37.23 6.56
C GLY A 137 -9.27 -36.36 7.06
N TYR A 138 -9.48 -35.05 7.28
CA TYR A 138 -8.46 -34.16 7.82
C TYR A 138 -8.54 -34.09 9.33
N ASP A 139 -7.37 -34.06 10.00
CA ASP A 139 -7.28 -33.98 11.47
C ASP A 139 -7.33 -32.52 11.91
N VAL A 140 -8.52 -31.94 11.91
CA VAL A 140 -8.78 -30.54 12.27
C VAL A 140 -9.77 -30.50 13.41
N SER A 141 -9.38 -29.89 14.53
CA SER A 141 -10.26 -29.68 15.68
C SER A 141 -10.94 -28.31 15.63
N GLU A 142 -12.01 -28.09 16.44
CA GLU A 142 -12.65 -26.77 16.53
C GLU A 142 -11.67 -25.66 17.00
N SER A 143 -10.65 -26.03 17.80
CA SER A 143 -9.61 -25.09 18.24
C SER A 143 -8.66 -24.64 17.12
N ASP A 144 -8.58 -25.39 16.02
CA ASP A 144 -7.79 -25.05 14.84
C ASP A 144 -8.58 -24.14 13.87
N VAL A 145 -9.85 -23.89 14.18
CA VAL A 145 -10.71 -23.03 13.38
C VAL A 145 -10.98 -21.71 14.11
N ARG A 146 -10.72 -20.61 13.44
CA ARG A 146 -10.95 -19.26 13.96
C ARG A 146 -11.86 -18.44 13.06
N ASN A 147 -12.47 -17.40 13.63
CA ASN A 147 -13.19 -16.40 12.84
C ASN A 147 -12.21 -15.51 12.07
N GLY A 148 -12.67 -15.02 10.92
CA GLY A 148 -11.91 -14.15 10.03
C GLY A 148 -11.17 -14.93 8.96
N VAL A 149 -10.30 -14.23 8.24
CA VAL A 149 -9.57 -14.74 7.07
C VAL A 149 -8.05 -14.68 7.29
N THR A 150 -7.28 -15.35 6.45
CA THR A 150 -5.82 -15.35 6.49
C THR A 150 -5.23 -13.96 6.18
N GLU A 151 -3.94 -13.77 6.47
CA GLU A 151 -3.22 -12.54 6.11
C GLU A 151 -3.14 -12.37 4.59
N ASP A 152 -2.95 -13.46 3.87
CA ASP A 152 -2.89 -13.46 2.40
C ASP A 152 -4.20 -13.00 1.78
N THR A 153 -5.34 -13.51 2.28
CA THR A 153 -6.67 -13.06 1.83
C THR A 153 -6.89 -11.58 2.13
N ARG A 154 -6.50 -11.10 3.32
CA ARG A 154 -6.59 -9.66 3.64
C ARG A 154 -5.72 -8.81 2.72
N ALA A 155 -4.48 -9.24 2.47
CA ALA A 155 -3.58 -8.53 1.59
C ALA A 155 -4.10 -8.48 0.14
N GLU A 156 -4.76 -9.55 -0.31
CA GLU A 156 -5.40 -9.59 -1.62
C GLU A 156 -6.62 -8.66 -1.67
N MET A 157 -7.47 -8.66 -0.65
CA MET A 157 -8.61 -7.73 -0.53
C MET A 157 -8.15 -6.27 -0.60
N VAL A 158 -7.10 -5.91 0.14
CA VAL A 158 -6.53 -4.55 0.10
C VAL A 158 -6.12 -4.19 -1.32
N ARG A 159 -5.37 -5.05 -2.01
CA ARG A 159 -4.92 -4.79 -3.40
C ARG A 159 -6.09 -4.63 -4.37
N VAL A 160 -7.13 -5.48 -4.26
CA VAL A 160 -8.31 -5.40 -5.12
C VAL A 160 -9.07 -4.09 -4.88
N ILE A 161 -9.27 -3.70 -3.63
CA ILE A 161 -9.98 -2.46 -3.28
C ILE A 161 -9.15 -1.24 -3.71
N GLU A 162 -7.84 -1.22 -3.46
CA GLU A 162 -6.94 -0.14 -3.93
C GLU A 162 -7.04 0.03 -5.46
N ARG A 163 -7.08 -1.08 -6.20
CA ARG A 163 -7.23 -1.02 -7.64
C ARG A 163 -8.59 -0.47 -8.07
N LYS A 164 -9.69 -0.90 -7.44
CA LYS A 164 -11.04 -0.35 -7.70
C LYS A 164 -11.09 1.16 -7.48
N LEU A 165 -10.53 1.63 -6.36
CA LEU A 165 -10.47 3.05 -6.02
C LEU A 165 -9.58 3.84 -7.00
N SER A 166 -8.43 3.29 -7.38
CA SER A 166 -7.52 3.89 -8.36
C SER A 166 -8.18 4.06 -9.74
N LEU A 167 -8.95 3.06 -10.20
CA LEU A 167 -9.69 3.12 -11.46
C LEU A 167 -10.86 4.12 -11.43
N SER A 168 -11.41 4.38 -10.24
CA SER A 168 -12.45 5.39 -10.05
C SER A 168 -11.89 6.82 -9.96
N ALA A 169 -10.63 7.04 -10.34
CA ALA A 169 -9.91 8.32 -10.29
C ALA A 169 -9.89 8.95 -8.88
N LEU A 170 -9.89 8.13 -7.84
CA LEU A 170 -9.79 8.56 -6.44
C LEU A 170 -8.32 8.74 -6.05
N SER A 171 -7.77 9.90 -6.34
CA SER A 171 -6.47 10.31 -5.80
C SER A 171 -6.62 10.56 -4.29
N GLY A 172 -5.78 9.92 -3.47
CA GLY A 172 -5.78 10.09 -2.01
C GLY A 172 -6.65 9.06 -1.26
N ALA A 173 -7.14 8.02 -1.92
CA ALA A 173 -7.72 6.88 -1.24
C ALA A 173 -6.64 6.03 -0.56
N ASN A 174 -6.93 5.54 0.64
CA ASN A 174 -6.06 4.65 1.41
C ASN A 174 -6.84 3.42 1.86
N VAL A 175 -6.26 2.24 1.67
CA VAL A 175 -6.85 0.98 2.09
C VAL A 175 -5.85 0.23 2.95
N GLN A 176 -6.30 -0.25 4.10
CA GLN A 176 -5.43 -1.03 5.00
C GLN A 176 -6.21 -2.10 5.73
N SER A 177 -5.56 -3.21 6.03
CA SER A 177 -6.09 -4.20 6.97
C SER A 177 -5.79 -3.77 8.40
N ALA A 178 -6.75 -3.99 9.30
CA ALA A 178 -6.61 -3.74 10.72
C ALA A 178 -7.14 -4.92 11.52
N GLN A 179 -6.59 -5.16 12.70
CA GLN A 179 -7.07 -6.17 13.63
C GLN A 179 -7.42 -5.52 14.96
N SER A 180 -8.54 -5.91 15.56
CA SER A 180 -8.89 -5.47 16.91
C SER A 180 -8.09 -6.24 17.97
N ALA A 181 -8.06 -5.72 19.19
CA ALA A 181 -7.45 -6.41 20.33
C ALA A 181 -8.11 -7.79 20.62
N THR A 182 -9.33 -8.02 20.13
CA THR A 182 -10.06 -9.30 20.23
C THR A 182 -9.81 -10.25 19.05
N GLY A 183 -8.88 -9.89 18.13
CA GLY A 183 -8.52 -10.72 16.98
C GLY A 183 -9.43 -10.56 15.76
N GLN A 184 -10.47 -9.72 15.81
CA GLN A 184 -11.35 -9.49 14.67
C GLN A 184 -10.64 -8.65 13.59
N ASN A 185 -10.72 -9.10 12.34
CA ASN A 185 -10.11 -8.46 11.19
C ASN A 185 -11.07 -7.49 10.50
N TYR A 186 -10.53 -6.36 10.04
CA TYR A 186 -11.25 -5.30 9.34
C TYR A 186 -10.48 -4.86 8.12
N ILE A 187 -11.19 -4.39 7.12
CA ILE A 187 -10.64 -3.50 6.08
C ILE A 187 -11.07 -2.07 6.42
N VAL A 188 -10.09 -1.18 6.46
CA VAL A 188 -10.29 0.26 6.62
C VAL A 188 -10.07 0.91 5.26
N ILE A 189 -11.09 1.60 4.77
CA ILE A 189 -11.09 2.27 3.48
C ILE A 189 -11.32 3.75 3.75
N GLU A 190 -10.41 4.61 3.31
CA GLU A 190 -10.49 6.05 3.42
C GLU A 190 -10.43 6.68 2.03
N ALA A 191 -11.30 7.63 1.77
CA ALA A 191 -11.24 8.41 0.54
C ALA A 191 -11.57 9.87 0.84
N THR A 192 -10.70 10.78 0.40
CA THR A 192 -10.90 12.22 0.52
C THR A 192 -11.92 12.71 -0.52
N GLY A 193 -12.74 13.69 -0.15
CA GLY A 193 -13.71 14.32 -1.05
C GLY A 193 -14.87 13.44 -1.51
N ARG A 194 -15.12 12.28 -0.89
CA ARG A 194 -16.19 11.35 -1.23
C ARG A 194 -17.10 11.07 -0.05
N ASP A 195 -18.39 10.84 -0.33
CA ASP A 195 -19.33 10.39 0.68
C ASP A 195 -19.28 8.86 0.89
N ILE A 196 -19.95 8.38 1.95
CA ILE A 196 -19.93 6.97 2.35
C ILE A 196 -20.62 6.09 1.31
N ASP A 197 -21.74 6.54 0.76
CA ASP A 197 -22.54 5.72 -0.16
C ASP A 197 -21.81 5.55 -1.50
N GLU A 198 -21.15 6.61 -1.99
CA GLU A 198 -20.32 6.53 -3.18
C GLU A 198 -19.12 5.60 -2.96
N LEU A 199 -18.42 5.72 -1.82
CA LEU A 199 -17.30 4.86 -1.49
C LEU A 199 -17.71 3.40 -1.35
N ARG A 200 -18.88 3.15 -0.73
CA ARG A 200 -19.46 1.81 -0.62
C ARG A 200 -19.80 1.22 -1.98
N SER A 201 -20.43 2.01 -2.87
CA SER A 201 -20.79 1.53 -4.21
C SER A 201 -19.57 1.12 -5.01
N ILE A 202 -18.49 1.91 -4.99
CA ILE A 202 -17.23 1.59 -5.68
C ILE A 202 -16.63 0.28 -5.18
N VAL A 203 -16.65 0.04 -3.88
CA VAL A 203 -16.08 -1.18 -3.29
C VAL A 203 -16.95 -2.40 -3.58
N ASP A 204 -18.27 -2.24 -3.52
CA ASP A 204 -19.26 -3.31 -3.73
C ASP A 204 -19.52 -3.57 -5.22
N GLU A 205 -19.36 -2.54 -6.09
CA GLU A 205 -19.51 -2.69 -7.53
C GLU A 205 -18.49 -3.66 -8.11
N ARG A 206 -18.99 -4.59 -8.93
CA ARG A 206 -18.14 -5.43 -9.77
C ARG A 206 -17.65 -4.58 -10.95
N GLY A 207 -16.35 -4.47 -11.13
CA GLY A 207 -15.78 -3.89 -12.34
C GLY A 207 -16.29 -4.67 -13.58
N VAL A 208 -16.45 -4.00 -14.71
CA VAL A 208 -16.92 -4.65 -15.94
C VAL A 208 -15.71 -5.08 -16.76
N VAL A 209 -15.29 -6.34 -16.59
CA VAL A 209 -14.29 -6.95 -17.46
C VAL A 209 -14.97 -7.49 -18.72
N ARG A 210 -14.40 -7.15 -19.88
CA ARG A 210 -14.83 -7.68 -21.17
C ARG A 210 -13.62 -8.08 -22.00
N VAL A 211 -13.75 -9.20 -22.70
CA VAL A 211 -12.75 -9.64 -23.67
C VAL A 211 -13.33 -9.47 -25.07
N TYR A 212 -12.51 -8.90 -25.93
CA TYR A 212 -12.85 -8.67 -27.33
C TYR A 212 -11.84 -9.36 -28.24
N THR A 213 -12.32 -9.84 -29.39
CA THR A 213 -11.46 -10.15 -30.53
C THR A 213 -11.39 -8.93 -31.45
N LEU A 214 -10.19 -8.62 -31.93
CA LEU A 214 -9.98 -7.70 -33.04
C LEU A 214 -9.53 -8.49 -34.24
N THR A 215 -10.29 -8.37 -35.33
CA THR A 215 -10.01 -9.01 -36.61
C THR A 215 -9.92 -7.98 -37.72
N PRO A 216 -9.07 -8.16 -38.74
CA PRO A 216 -9.01 -7.26 -39.89
C PRO A 216 -10.35 -7.25 -40.63
N ALA A 217 -10.90 -6.05 -40.91
CA ALA A 217 -12.09 -5.87 -41.74
C ALA A 217 -11.70 -5.44 -43.15
N GLU A 218 -12.58 -5.69 -44.14
CA GLU A 218 -12.36 -5.34 -45.54
C GLU A 218 -12.13 -3.84 -45.78
N SER A 219 -12.57 -2.98 -44.86
CA SER A 219 -12.40 -1.52 -44.92
C SER A 219 -11.00 -1.03 -44.50
N GLY A 220 -10.07 -1.93 -44.16
CA GLY A 220 -8.76 -1.58 -43.62
C GLY A 220 -8.76 -1.21 -42.14
N ASN A 221 -9.92 -1.23 -41.48
CA ASN A 221 -10.07 -1.08 -40.04
C ASN A 221 -10.19 -2.45 -39.36
N TYR A 222 -10.22 -2.48 -38.01
CA TYR A 222 -10.52 -3.70 -37.26
C TYR A 222 -12.00 -3.81 -36.93
N SER A 223 -12.55 -5.03 -37.04
CA SER A 223 -13.80 -5.41 -36.37
C SER A 223 -13.50 -5.76 -34.91
N ARG A 224 -14.35 -5.32 -34.01
CA ARG A 224 -14.26 -5.58 -32.58
C ARG A 224 -15.49 -6.31 -32.09
N ASP A 225 -15.34 -7.58 -31.76
CA ASP A 225 -16.42 -8.43 -31.29
C ASP A 225 -16.21 -8.81 -29.82
N GLN A 226 -17.22 -8.56 -28.97
CA GLN A 226 -17.15 -8.98 -27.57
C GLN A 226 -17.38 -10.48 -27.47
N VAL A 227 -16.44 -11.19 -26.83
CA VAL A 227 -16.48 -12.66 -26.77
C VAL A 227 -16.66 -13.20 -25.34
N LEU A 228 -16.17 -12.48 -24.32
CA LEU A 228 -16.32 -12.88 -22.93
C LEU A 228 -16.58 -11.67 -22.04
N THR A 229 -17.23 -11.93 -20.92
CA THR A 229 -17.45 -11.02 -19.80
C THR A 229 -16.84 -11.59 -18.52
N GLN A 230 -16.83 -10.83 -17.44
CA GLN A 230 -16.37 -11.30 -16.13
C GLN A 230 -17.12 -12.56 -15.65
N GLN A 231 -18.40 -12.68 -15.99
CA GLN A 231 -19.25 -13.79 -15.56
C GLN A 231 -18.90 -15.11 -16.26
N ASP A 232 -18.16 -15.06 -17.35
CA ASP A 232 -17.75 -16.24 -18.13
C ASP A 232 -16.46 -16.86 -17.57
N PHE A 233 -15.81 -16.22 -16.60
CA PHE A 233 -14.62 -16.74 -15.92
C PHE A 233 -15.03 -17.58 -14.71
N GLU A 234 -14.48 -18.76 -14.59
CA GLU A 234 -14.57 -19.64 -13.42
C GLU A 234 -13.47 -19.27 -12.41
N THR A 235 -12.22 -19.21 -12.86
CA THR A 235 -11.08 -18.86 -12.01
C THR A 235 -10.11 -17.88 -12.67
N ILE A 236 -9.51 -17.01 -11.85
CA ILE A 236 -8.43 -16.11 -12.24
C ILE A 236 -7.22 -16.45 -11.37
N GLY A 237 -6.21 -17.07 -12.00
CA GLY A 237 -4.98 -17.50 -11.32
C GLY A 237 -4.09 -16.34 -10.89
N ASN A 238 -3.11 -16.67 -10.06
CA ASN A 238 -2.07 -15.73 -9.64
C ASN A 238 -0.97 -15.62 -10.71
N VAL A 239 -0.19 -14.52 -10.66
CA VAL A 239 0.98 -14.36 -11.52
C VAL A 239 1.97 -15.51 -11.31
N ARG A 240 2.33 -16.20 -12.40
CA ARG A 240 3.35 -17.24 -12.40
C ARG A 240 4.47 -16.90 -13.39
N GLN A 241 5.70 -17.23 -13.01
CA GLN A 241 6.83 -17.15 -13.93
C GLN A 241 6.79 -18.37 -14.86
N ARG A 242 6.99 -18.13 -16.14
CA ARG A 242 7.02 -19.17 -17.17
C ARG A 242 8.46 -19.68 -17.40
N GLU A 243 8.58 -20.84 -18.00
CA GLU A 243 9.88 -21.43 -18.35
C GLU A 243 10.64 -20.61 -19.39
N ASP A 244 9.94 -19.86 -20.24
CA ASP A 244 10.53 -18.94 -21.24
C ASP A 244 11.02 -17.62 -20.67
N GLY A 245 10.95 -17.43 -19.34
CA GLY A 245 11.38 -16.23 -18.63
C GLY A 245 10.34 -15.11 -18.54
N GLY A 246 9.20 -15.23 -19.20
CA GLY A 246 8.08 -14.31 -19.11
C GLY A 246 7.19 -14.59 -17.88
N TYR A 247 6.12 -13.82 -17.75
CA TYR A 247 5.11 -13.97 -16.70
C TYR A 247 3.73 -14.16 -17.31
N GLY A 248 2.84 -14.86 -16.62
CA GLY A 248 1.49 -15.09 -17.10
C GLY A 248 0.47 -15.16 -15.98
N VAL A 249 -0.75 -14.77 -16.32
CA VAL A 249 -1.96 -14.93 -15.50
C VAL A 249 -2.86 -15.91 -16.22
N SER A 250 -3.16 -17.05 -15.60
CA SER A 250 -4.10 -18.04 -16.16
C SER A 250 -5.53 -17.61 -15.87
N VAL A 251 -6.41 -17.85 -16.85
CA VAL A 251 -7.84 -17.63 -16.73
C VAL A 251 -8.54 -18.89 -17.23
N THR A 252 -9.39 -19.47 -16.38
CA THR A 252 -10.25 -20.61 -16.73
C THR A 252 -11.65 -20.13 -17.00
N LEU A 253 -12.25 -20.56 -18.08
CA LEU A 253 -13.63 -20.25 -18.44
C LEU A 253 -14.59 -21.28 -17.84
N GLN A 254 -15.83 -20.86 -17.60
CA GLN A 254 -16.91 -21.79 -17.28
C GLN A 254 -17.16 -22.74 -18.45
N ASP A 255 -17.44 -23.99 -18.18
CA ASP A 255 -17.71 -25.04 -19.20
C ASP A 255 -18.81 -24.62 -20.18
N SER A 256 -19.84 -23.92 -19.69
CA SER A 256 -20.94 -23.40 -20.51
C SER A 256 -20.50 -22.41 -21.59
N GLN A 257 -19.38 -21.73 -21.39
CA GLN A 257 -18.85 -20.70 -22.30
C GLN A 257 -17.71 -21.22 -23.19
N ALA A 258 -17.06 -22.29 -22.76
CA ALA A 258 -15.87 -22.84 -23.42
C ALA A 258 -16.13 -23.20 -24.90
N GLN A 259 -17.25 -23.86 -25.19
CA GLN A 259 -17.63 -24.23 -26.56
C GLN A 259 -17.87 -23.01 -27.44
N MET A 260 -18.66 -22.04 -26.98
CA MET A 260 -18.97 -20.82 -27.74
C MET A 260 -17.69 -20.00 -28.00
N PHE A 261 -16.83 -19.87 -27.02
CA PHE A 261 -15.54 -19.19 -27.18
C PHE A 261 -14.65 -19.89 -28.19
N GLN A 262 -14.49 -21.22 -28.11
CA GLN A 262 -13.72 -22.02 -29.06
C GLN A 262 -14.24 -21.86 -30.50
N ASP A 263 -15.55 -21.95 -30.71
CA ASP A 263 -16.16 -21.83 -32.03
C ASP A 263 -15.95 -20.41 -32.59
N HIS A 264 -16.10 -19.36 -31.76
CA HIS A 264 -15.85 -17.99 -32.18
C HIS A 264 -14.36 -17.79 -32.57
N MET A 265 -13.46 -18.33 -31.81
CA MET A 265 -12.02 -18.22 -32.09
C MET A 265 -11.63 -18.89 -33.39
N ARG A 266 -12.19 -20.07 -33.69
CA ARG A 266 -11.99 -20.76 -34.97
C ARG A 266 -12.57 -19.99 -36.16
N GLN A 267 -13.81 -19.53 -36.06
CA GLN A 267 -14.48 -18.79 -37.14
C GLN A 267 -13.75 -17.49 -37.50
N ASN A 268 -13.04 -16.89 -36.55
CA ASN A 268 -12.32 -15.64 -36.72
C ASN A 268 -10.81 -15.83 -36.97
N GLY A 269 -10.35 -17.07 -37.23
CA GLY A 269 -8.99 -17.38 -37.65
C GLY A 269 -7.96 -17.29 -36.52
N PHE A 270 -8.35 -17.56 -35.26
CA PHE A 270 -7.45 -17.75 -34.11
C PHE A 270 -7.05 -19.22 -33.90
N ASP A 271 -7.48 -20.13 -34.78
CA ASP A 271 -7.01 -21.51 -34.93
C ASP A 271 -5.57 -21.61 -35.48
N GLN A 272 -4.95 -20.48 -35.77
CA GLN A 272 -3.57 -20.30 -36.14
C GLN A 272 -2.89 -19.31 -35.18
N GLN A 273 -1.55 -19.40 -35.11
CA GLN A 273 -0.78 -18.41 -34.33
C GLN A 273 -1.02 -17.00 -34.88
N THR A 274 -1.40 -16.08 -34.01
CA THR A 274 -1.68 -14.69 -34.37
C THR A 274 -0.68 -13.74 -33.71
N PHE A 275 -0.49 -12.56 -34.34
CA PHE A 275 0.32 -11.48 -33.80
C PHE A 275 -0.57 -10.28 -33.53
N CYS A 276 -0.40 -9.65 -32.36
CA CYS A 276 -1.14 -8.47 -31.97
C CYS A 276 -0.27 -7.22 -32.07
N ASN A 277 -0.66 -6.27 -32.90
CA ASN A 277 -0.03 -4.95 -33.04
C ASN A 277 -1.01 -3.86 -32.59
N TYR A 278 -1.62 -4.04 -31.44
CA TYR A 278 -2.56 -3.06 -30.87
C TYR A 278 -1.82 -1.81 -30.44
N ASP A 279 -2.24 -0.66 -30.98
CA ASP A 279 -1.76 0.66 -30.57
C ASP A 279 -2.81 1.31 -29.64
N ARG A 280 -2.42 1.62 -28.42
CA ARG A 280 -3.30 2.27 -27.42
C ARG A 280 -3.66 3.70 -27.80
N GLU A 281 -2.76 4.41 -28.52
CA GLU A 281 -2.98 5.79 -28.95
C GLU A 281 -3.90 5.88 -30.19
N ASN A 282 -3.90 4.84 -31.02
CA ASN A 282 -4.72 4.77 -32.25
C ASN A 282 -5.43 3.41 -32.36
N PRO A 283 -6.44 3.15 -31.52
CA PRO A 283 -7.06 1.82 -31.39
C PRO A 283 -7.76 1.29 -32.67
N ASN A 284 -7.97 2.16 -33.66
CA ASN A 284 -8.64 1.81 -34.93
C ASN A 284 -7.69 1.72 -36.12
N GLN A 285 -6.39 1.95 -35.94
CA GLN A 285 -5.41 1.87 -37.01
C GLN A 285 -4.35 0.81 -36.69
N SER A 286 -4.06 -0.07 -37.64
CA SER A 286 -2.85 -0.89 -37.59
C SER A 286 -1.64 0.03 -37.73
N SER A 287 -0.75 0.08 -36.72
CA SER A 287 0.52 0.80 -36.85
C SER A 287 1.32 0.24 -38.03
N GLY A 288 1.25 0.88 -39.15
CA GLY A 288 2.10 0.96 -40.35
C GLY A 288 3.09 -0.13 -40.75
N ARG A 289 2.99 -1.36 -40.25
CA ARG A 289 3.81 -2.50 -40.68
C ARG A 289 2.94 -3.58 -41.29
N THR A 290 3.02 -3.64 -42.64
CA THR A 290 2.55 -4.72 -43.50
C THR A 290 1.31 -5.48 -43.02
N GLN A 291 0.23 -5.24 -43.72
CA GLN A 291 -1.02 -5.97 -43.72
C GLN A 291 -0.74 -7.48 -43.83
N SER A 292 -0.52 -8.11 -42.67
CA SER A 292 -0.46 -9.55 -42.55
C SER A 292 -1.86 -10.01 -42.17
N ASP A 293 -2.44 -10.94 -42.90
CA ASP A 293 -3.74 -11.62 -42.59
C ASP A 293 -3.76 -12.24 -41.16
N SER A 294 -2.62 -12.29 -40.48
CA SER A 294 -2.44 -12.81 -39.15
C SER A 294 -2.51 -11.77 -38.02
N ALA A 295 -2.74 -10.49 -38.32
CA ALA A 295 -2.88 -9.43 -37.29
C ALA A 295 -4.22 -9.53 -36.58
N ARG A 296 -4.33 -10.40 -35.58
CA ARG A 296 -5.53 -10.61 -34.75
C ARG A 296 -5.14 -10.47 -33.28
N CYS A 297 -5.99 -9.77 -32.51
CA CYS A 297 -5.75 -9.53 -31.10
C CYS A 297 -6.91 -10.03 -30.23
N LEU A 298 -6.56 -10.59 -29.07
CA LEU A 298 -7.43 -10.65 -27.91
C LEU A 298 -7.17 -9.42 -27.05
N ILE A 299 -8.20 -8.64 -26.76
CA ILE A 299 -8.13 -7.45 -25.93
C ILE A 299 -9.02 -7.64 -24.73
N THR A 300 -8.44 -7.43 -23.54
CA THR A 300 -9.20 -7.40 -22.29
C THR A 300 -9.31 -5.96 -21.81
N THR A 301 -10.54 -5.55 -21.49
CA THR A 301 -10.82 -4.23 -20.92
C THR A 301 -11.40 -4.36 -19.52
N LEU A 302 -11.12 -3.35 -18.68
CA LEU A 302 -11.77 -3.14 -17.40
C LEU A 302 -12.42 -1.74 -17.41
N ASN A 303 -13.72 -1.67 -17.24
CA ASN A 303 -14.52 -0.43 -17.35
C ASN A 303 -14.31 0.36 -18.67
N GLY A 304 -13.89 -0.35 -19.73
CA GLY A 304 -13.60 0.24 -21.04
C GLY A 304 -12.11 0.46 -21.33
N ASP A 305 -11.28 0.58 -20.31
CA ASP A 305 -9.83 0.75 -20.44
C ASP A 305 -9.14 -0.57 -20.80
N VAL A 306 -8.24 -0.55 -21.77
CA VAL A 306 -7.49 -1.75 -22.18
C VAL A 306 -6.44 -2.09 -21.16
N VAL A 307 -6.60 -3.25 -20.51
CA VAL A 307 -5.64 -3.79 -19.52
C VAL A 307 -4.69 -4.82 -20.13
N PHE A 308 -5.14 -5.53 -21.17
CA PHE A 308 -4.32 -6.50 -21.90
C PHE A 308 -4.64 -6.48 -23.40
N ALA A 309 -3.62 -6.65 -24.23
CA ALA A 309 -3.76 -6.91 -25.66
C ALA A 309 -2.66 -7.90 -26.09
N GLY A 310 -3.06 -9.01 -26.71
CA GLY A 310 -2.13 -10.05 -27.11
C GLY A 310 -2.65 -10.91 -28.25
N GLY A 311 -1.74 -11.55 -29.00
CA GLY A 311 -2.06 -12.57 -29.98
C GLY A 311 -2.18 -13.96 -29.33
N VAL A 312 -2.74 -14.90 -30.07
CA VAL A 312 -2.84 -16.30 -29.67
C VAL A 312 -1.54 -17.03 -30.03
N ASN A 313 -0.93 -17.68 -29.04
CA ASN A 313 0.27 -18.49 -29.26
C ASN A 313 -0.06 -19.81 -29.97
N ARG A 314 0.96 -20.50 -30.48
CA ARG A 314 0.79 -21.73 -31.24
C ARG A 314 0.09 -22.85 -30.45
N GLY A 315 0.36 -22.98 -29.15
CA GLY A 315 -0.22 -24.03 -28.31
C GLY A 315 -1.74 -23.86 -28.18
N LEU A 316 -2.19 -22.65 -27.87
CA LEU A 316 -3.61 -22.33 -27.75
C LEU A 316 -4.32 -22.39 -29.11
N ALA A 317 -3.65 -21.96 -30.20
CA ALA A 317 -4.19 -22.05 -31.55
C ALA A 317 -4.47 -23.51 -31.95
N VAL A 318 -3.58 -24.44 -31.64
CA VAL A 318 -3.78 -25.88 -31.88
C VAL A 318 -4.96 -26.43 -31.10
N GLN A 319 -5.15 -26.01 -29.85
CA GLN A 319 -6.32 -26.43 -29.05
C GLN A 319 -7.65 -25.97 -29.70
N PHE A 320 -7.68 -24.77 -30.29
CA PHE A 320 -8.84 -24.32 -31.05
C PHE A 320 -9.02 -25.11 -32.35
N ALA A 321 -7.94 -25.37 -33.10
CA ALA A 321 -7.99 -26.11 -34.35
C ALA A 321 -8.48 -27.55 -34.14
N ASP A 322 -7.99 -28.22 -33.10
CA ASP A 322 -8.31 -29.62 -32.79
C ASP A 322 -9.57 -29.78 -31.92
N GLU A 323 -10.27 -28.69 -31.59
CA GLU A 323 -11.49 -28.67 -30.78
C GLU A 323 -11.28 -29.24 -29.35
N THR A 324 -10.06 -29.14 -28.82
CA THR A 324 -9.68 -29.71 -27.51
C THR A 324 -9.74 -28.69 -26.38
N PHE A 325 -9.88 -27.38 -26.67
CA PHE A 325 -9.93 -26.31 -25.66
C PHE A 325 -11.06 -26.51 -24.65
N VAL A 326 -12.19 -27.07 -25.07
CA VAL A 326 -13.33 -27.35 -24.19
C VAL A 326 -13.05 -28.37 -23.09
N ASN A 327 -12.00 -29.20 -23.23
CA ASN A 327 -11.63 -30.19 -22.21
C ASN A 327 -10.79 -29.59 -21.08
N ASP A 328 -10.14 -28.46 -21.32
CA ASP A 328 -9.38 -27.64 -20.34
C ASP A 328 -9.47 -26.19 -20.81
N PRO A 329 -10.57 -25.49 -20.49
CA PRO A 329 -10.87 -24.16 -21.02
C PRO A 329 -10.01 -23.08 -20.34
N THR A 330 -8.71 -23.32 -20.27
CA THR A 330 -7.75 -22.42 -19.62
C THR A 330 -6.81 -21.78 -20.64
N PHE A 331 -6.69 -20.47 -20.60
CA PHE A 331 -5.67 -19.73 -21.34
C PHE A 331 -4.88 -18.78 -20.44
N SER A 332 -3.70 -18.36 -20.91
CA SER A 332 -2.82 -17.49 -20.13
C SER A 332 -2.54 -16.20 -20.86
N MET A 333 -2.80 -15.09 -20.18
CA MET A 333 -2.39 -13.75 -20.60
C MET A 333 -0.92 -13.56 -20.22
N THR A 334 -0.03 -13.41 -21.21
CA THR A 334 1.41 -13.43 -21.00
C THR A 334 2.05 -12.08 -21.25
N THR A 335 3.00 -11.69 -20.40
CA THR A 335 3.74 -10.44 -20.47
C THR A 335 5.24 -10.66 -20.28
N GLN A 336 6.03 -9.62 -20.57
CA GLN A 336 7.48 -9.66 -20.41
C GLN A 336 7.91 -9.37 -18.95
N THR A 337 7.14 -8.59 -18.22
CA THR A 337 7.47 -8.16 -16.86
C THR A 337 6.50 -8.70 -15.83
N ARG A 338 7.02 -8.94 -14.62
CA ARG A 338 6.19 -9.35 -13.47
C ARG A 338 5.18 -8.27 -13.09
N GLN A 339 5.54 -7.00 -13.30
CA GLN A 339 4.68 -5.87 -12.96
C GLN A 339 3.44 -5.85 -13.86
N GLU A 340 3.61 -5.93 -15.19
CA GLU A 340 2.49 -6.00 -16.14
C GLU A 340 1.56 -7.19 -15.85
N ALA A 341 2.13 -8.37 -15.53
CA ALA A 341 1.31 -9.52 -15.16
C ALA A 341 0.49 -9.27 -13.88
N ARG A 342 1.07 -8.60 -12.87
CA ARG A 342 0.34 -8.20 -11.66
C ARG A 342 -0.77 -7.20 -11.96
N ASP A 343 -0.52 -6.24 -12.83
CA ASP A 343 -1.52 -5.23 -13.21
C ASP A 343 -2.71 -5.89 -13.94
N ILE A 344 -2.45 -6.92 -14.77
CA ILE A 344 -3.49 -7.74 -15.40
C ILE A 344 -4.25 -8.54 -14.34
N GLU A 345 -3.56 -9.26 -13.47
CA GLU A 345 -4.17 -10.04 -12.38
C GLU A 345 -5.09 -9.15 -11.54
N LEU A 346 -4.59 -8.00 -11.06
CA LEU A 346 -5.36 -7.07 -10.25
C LEU A 346 -6.55 -6.48 -11.01
N SER A 347 -6.39 -6.19 -12.29
CA SER A 347 -7.47 -5.65 -13.13
C SER A 347 -8.59 -6.68 -13.35
N LEU A 348 -8.23 -7.94 -13.61
CA LEU A 348 -9.18 -9.03 -13.73
C LEU A 348 -9.91 -9.29 -12.41
N LYS A 349 -9.17 -9.35 -11.30
CA LYS A 349 -9.73 -9.57 -9.96
C LYS A 349 -10.54 -8.37 -9.45
N ALA A 350 -10.19 -7.14 -9.83
CA ALA A 350 -11.00 -5.95 -9.50
C ALA A 350 -12.38 -5.97 -10.18
N GLY A 351 -12.49 -6.60 -11.33
CA GLY A 351 -13.78 -6.90 -11.96
C GLY A 351 -14.54 -8.04 -11.27
N ALA A 352 -13.85 -8.91 -10.52
CA ALA A 352 -14.46 -9.98 -9.74
C ALA A 352 -15.01 -9.48 -8.39
N PRO A 353 -15.87 -10.23 -7.72
CA PRO A 353 -16.21 -9.97 -6.33
C PRO A 353 -14.94 -10.03 -5.45
N LEU A 354 -15.00 -9.35 -4.29
CA LEU A 354 -13.91 -9.45 -3.31
C LEU A 354 -13.69 -10.93 -2.93
N PRO A 355 -12.44 -11.33 -2.63
CA PRO A 355 -12.12 -12.68 -2.17
C PRO A 355 -12.95 -13.11 -0.96
N ALA A 356 -13.24 -12.17 -0.05
CA ALA A 356 -14.14 -12.37 1.07
C ALA A 356 -15.11 -11.19 1.18
N PRO A 357 -16.38 -11.41 1.57
CA PRO A 357 -17.35 -10.33 1.73
C PRO A 357 -16.99 -9.39 2.88
N LEU A 358 -17.28 -8.10 2.69
CA LEU A 358 -17.23 -7.11 3.77
C LEU A 358 -18.60 -6.99 4.45
N ASP A 359 -18.60 -6.92 5.77
CA ASP A 359 -19.80 -6.70 6.56
C ASP A 359 -20.12 -5.21 6.65
N PHE A 360 -20.80 -4.69 5.63
CA PHE A 360 -21.22 -3.28 5.62
C PHE A 360 -22.35 -2.96 6.60
N GLU A 361 -23.09 -3.96 7.11
CA GLU A 361 -24.17 -3.75 8.09
C GLU A 361 -23.59 -3.41 9.47
N ASN A 362 -22.46 -4.07 9.83
CA ASN A 362 -21.74 -3.84 11.07
C ASN A 362 -20.49 -2.95 10.87
N ALA A 363 -20.38 -2.29 9.72
CA ALA A 363 -19.28 -1.39 9.45
C ALA A 363 -19.39 -0.10 10.27
N GLN A 364 -18.25 0.35 10.77
CA GLN A 364 -18.12 1.69 11.37
C GLN A 364 -17.82 2.68 10.25
N THR A 365 -18.69 3.67 10.11
CA THR A 365 -18.53 4.72 9.11
C THR A 365 -18.28 6.06 9.77
N THR A 366 -17.42 6.87 9.18
CA THR A 366 -17.13 8.25 9.61
C THR A 366 -17.06 9.11 8.36
N SER A 367 -17.80 10.20 8.35
CA SER A 367 -17.75 11.21 7.30
C SER A 367 -17.38 12.55 7.90
N LEU A 368 -16.53 13.29 7.22
CA LEU A 368 -16.12 14.64 7.61
C LEU A 368 -16.33 15.61 6.44
N GLU A 369 -17.11 16.64 6.68
CA GLU A 369 -17.35 17.67 5.68
C GLU A 369 -16.08 18.50 5.40
N PRO A 370 -15.79 18.87 4.14
CA PRO A 370 -14.59 19.63 3.78
C PRO A 370 -14.41 20.92 4.55
N ALA A 371 -15.50 21.64 4.82
CA ALA A 371 -15.47 22.90 5.59
C ALA A 371 -14.96 22.72 7.02
N LEU A 372 -15.27 21.58 7.66
CA LEU A 372 -14.76 21.25 9.00
C LEU A 372 -13.29 20.79 8.93
N ALA A 373 -12.92 20.07 7.90
CA ALA A 373 -11.54 19.66 7.66
C ALA A 373 -10.61 20.86 7.45
N ASP A 374 -11.02 21.86 6.68
CA ASP A 374 -10.28 23.13 6.51
C ASP A 374 -10.08 23.86 7.86
N GLN A 375 -11.09 23.87 8.70
CA GLN A 375 -10.95 24.44 10.04
C GLN A 375 -9.93 23.66 10.89
N PHE A 376 -9.93 22.33 10.81
CA PHE A 376 -8.93 21.50 11.49
C PHE A 376 -7.52 21.72 10.94
N LYS A 377 -7.36 21.88 9.63
CA LYS A 377 -6.09 22.21 8.99
C LYS A 377 -5.51 23.53 9.51
N ILE A 378 -6.31 24.58 9.54
CA ILE A 378 -5.91 25.90 10.05
C ILE A 378 -5.58 25.82 11.55
N ASN A 379 -6.43 25.20 12.36
CA ASN A 379 -6.20 25.05 13.79
C ASN A 379 -4.93 24.24 14.09
N SER A 380 -4.65 23.19 13.32
CA SER A 380 -3.44 22.38 13.44
C SER A 380 -2.18 23.20 13.14
N LEU A 381 -2.22 24.02 12.10
CA LEU A 381 -1.11 24.92 11.75
C LEU A 381 -0.85 25.93 12.88
N ILE A 382 -1.92 26.58 13.37
CA ILE A 382 -1.82 27.53 14.50
C ILE A 382 -1.23 26.83 15.74
N THR A 383 -1.74 25.64 16.08
CA THR A 383 -1.26 24.87 17.24
C THR A 383 0.22 24.50 17.10
N GLY A 384 0.65 24.07 15.89
CA GLY A 384 2.05 23.79 15.61
C GLY A 384 2.95 25.01 15.78
N ILE A 385 2.53 26.17 15.26
CA ILE A 385 3.27 27.44 15.43
C ILE A 385 3.33 27.83 16.90
N VAL A 386 2.22 27.75 17.64
CA VAL A 386 2.18 28.05 19.09
C VAL A 386 3.10 27.11 19.87
N ALA A 387 3.14 25.81 19.54
CA ALA A 387 4.04 24.85 20.17
C ALA A 387 5.51 25.22 19.95
N VAL A 388 5.91 25.56 18.72
CA VAL A 388 7.27 26.02 18.41
C VAL A 388 7.62 27.30 19.16
N LEU A 389 6.72 28.28 19.19
CA LEU A 389 6.95 29.53 19.93
C LEU A 389 7.07 29.29 21.44
N ALA A 390 6.20 28.47 22.03
CA ALA A 390 6.26 28.12 23.44
C ALA A 390 7.60 27.48 23.82
N VAL A 391 8.03 26.48 23.06
CA VAL A 391 9.34 25.82 23.25
C VAL A 391 10.48 26.82 23.08
N SER A 392 10.43 27.69 22.06
CA SER A 392 11.44 28.72 21.81
C SER A 392 11.57 29.70 22.96
N ILE A 393 10.45 30.13 23.54
CA ILE A 393 10.42 31.00 24.72
C ILE A 393 11.02 30.29 25.93
N VAL A 394 10.65 29.04 26.21
CA VAL A 394 11.19 28.26 27.33
C VAL A 394 12.70 28.13 27.21
N VAL A 395 13.19 27.75 26.03
CA VAL A 395 14.64 27.62 25.75
C VAL A 395 15.36 28.96 25.94
N TYR A 396 14.79 30.05 25.41
CA TYR A 396 15.39 31.38 25.56
C TYR A 396 15.44 31.84 27.04
N LEU A 397 14.35 31.66 27.78
CA LEU A 397 14.31 31.98 29.23
C LEU A 397 15.25 31.14 30.04
N ARG A 398 15.43 29.87 29.67
CA ARG A 398 16.32 28.93 30.37
C ARG A 398 17.81 29.32 30.28
N TYR A 399 18.25 29.75 29.09
CA TYR A 399 19.67 30.01 28.84
C TYR A 399 20.02 31.50 28.85
N GLY A 400 19.12 32.39 28.53
CA GLY A 400 19.34 33.84 28.45
C GLY A 400 20.38 34.28 27.40
N ASP A 401 21.06 33.33 26.75
CA ASP A 401 22.07 33.56 25.71
C ASP A 401 21.57 33.12 24.35
N PRO A 402 21.36 34.04 23.39
CA PRO A 402 20.91 33.71 22.05
C PRO A 402 21.91 32.81 21.29
N ARG A 403 23.18 32.82 21.64
CA ARG A 403 24.21 31.95 21.02
C ARG A 403 23.95 30.48 21.28
N VAL A 404 23.31 30.13 22.39
CA VAL A 404 22.92 28.76 22.76
C VAL A 404 21.50 28.48 22.29
N ALA A 405 20.56 29.42 22.54
CA ALA A 405 19.15 29.23 22.25
C ALA A 405 18.84 29.15 20.74
N VAL A 406 19.45 29.98 19.90
CA VAL A 406 19.18 30.00 18.46
C VAL A 406 19.57 28.68 17.77
N PRO A 407 20.77 28.10 17.97
CA PRO A 407 21.08 26.78 17.40
C PRO A 407 20.15 25.66 17.87
N MET A 408 19.71 25.68 19.13
CA MET A 408 18.71 24.70 19.63
C MET A 408 17.41 24.79 18.87
N ILE A 409 16.86 26.00 18.73
CA ILE A 409 15.61 26.25 18.02
C ILE A 409 15.73 25.84 16.55
N VAL A 410 16.82 26.23 15.89
CA VAL A 410 17.09 25.85 14.48
C VAL A 410 17.20 24.33 14.33
N THR A 411 17.84 23.66 15.26
CA THR A 411 17.97 22.19 15.23
C THR A 411 16.60 21.51 15.44
N ALA A 412 15.80 22.00 16.40
CA ALA A 412 14.46 21.47 16.64
C ALA A 412 13.53 21.69 15.42
N LEU A 413 13.59 22.88 14.78
CA LEU A 413 12.85 23.14 13.54
C LEU A 413 13.32 22.25 12.38
N SER A 414 14.64 21.98 12.31
CA SER A 414 15.19 21.06 11.30
C SER A 414 14.66 19.65 11.48
N GLU A 415 14.43 19.19 12.71
CA GLU A 415 13.83 17.88 13.00
C GLU A 415 12.40 17.78 12.47
N VAL A 416 11.58 18.81 12.70
CA VAL A 416 10.21 18.89 12.13
C VAL A 416 10.26 18.90 10.60
N LEU A 417 11.18 19.67 10.01
CA LEU A 417 11.34 19.73 8.56
C LEU A 417 11.75 18.37 7.96
N LEU A 418 12.67 17.65 8.62
CA LEU A 418 13.07 16.31 8.22
C LEU A 418 11.90 15.32 8.30
N LEU A 419 11.11 15.41 9.35
CA LEU A 419 9.94 14.56 9.55
C LEU A 419 8.85 14.84 8.52
N LEU A 420 8.56 16.11 8.21
CA LEU A 420 7.66 16.50 7.13
C LEU A 420 8.16 16.05 5.76
N GLY A 421 9.47 16.19 5.51
CA GLY A 421 10.11 15.71 4.28
C GLY A 421 10.00 14.20 4.12
N PHE A 422 10.17 13.44 5.21
CA PHE A 422 9.99 12.00 5.22
C PHE A 422 8.55 11.61 4.88
N VAL A 423 7.56 12.23 5.53
CA VAL A 423 6.12 11.98 5.28
C VAL A 423 5.75 12.30 3.83
N SER A 424 6.25 13.43 3.30
CA SER A 424 6.06 13.81 1.89
C SER A 424 6.72 12.82 0.93
N LEU A 425 7.92 12.32 1.26
CA LEU A 425 8.68 11.38 0.43
C LEU A 425 7.93 10.07 0.23
N ILE A 426 7.33 9.53 1.31
CA ILE A 426 6.58 8.25 1.28
C ILE A 426 5.09 8.45 0.94
N GLN A 427 4.65 9.68 0.67
CA GLN A 427 3.26 10.04 0.35
C GLN A 427 2.26 9.56 1.43
N PHE A 428 2.65 9.68 2.69
CA PHE A 428 1.83 9.22 3.82
C PHE A 428 0.74 10.25 4.15
N PRO A 429 -0.56 9.89 4.19
CA PRO A 429 -1.63 10.85 4.44
C PRO A 429 -1.64 11.33 5.90
N ILE A 430 -1.54 12.66 6.09
CA ILE A 430 -1.49 13.29 7.40
C ILE A 430 -2.91 13.47 7.96
N ASN A 431 -3.15 12.93 9.15
CA ASN A 431 -4.36 13.13 9.96
C ASN A 431 -4.04 13.91 11.23
N LEU A 432 -5.06 14.29 12.02
CA LEU A 432 -4.89 15.02 13.28
C LEU A 432 -4.01 14.30 14.30
N SER A 433 -4.05 12.99 14.33
CA SER A 433 -3.19 12.16 15.18
C SER A 433 -1.71 12.32 14.85
N HIS A 434 -1.38 12.44 13.55
CA HIS A 434 -0.01 12.71 13.10
C HIS A 434 0.45 14.09 13.52
N ILE A 435 -0.44 15.12 13.46
CA ILE A 435 -0.14 16.46 13.95
C ILE A 435 0.17 16.44 15.45
N ALA A 436 -0.59 15.70 16.25
CA ALA A 436 -0.28 15.49 17.66
C ALA A 436 1.10 14.85 17.86
N GLY A 437 1.46 13.88 17.01
CA GLY A 437 2.81 13.30 16.99
C GLY A 437 3.90 14.32 16.67
N PHE A 438 3.71 15.19 15.67
CA PHE A 438 4.64 16.29 15.36
C PHE A 438 4.86 17.21 16.58
N ILE A 439 3.77 17.59 17.26
CA ILE A 439 3.85 18.44 18.46
C ILE A 439 4.61 17.73 19.58
N ALA A 440 4.36 16.44 19.79
CA ALA A 440 5.09 15.64 20.78
C ALA A 440 6.59 15.58 20.46
N VAL A 441 6.96 15.41 19.18
CA VAL A 441 8.37 15.39 18.72
C VAL A 441 9.04 16.75 18.95
N ILE A 442 8.33 17.88 18.73
CA ILE A 442 8.85 19.22 19.04
C ILE A 442 9.22 19.33 20.53
N GLY A 443 8.34 18.85 21.42
CA GLY A 443 8.57 18.89 22.87
C GLY A 443 9.73 18.00 23.29
N THR A 444 9.70 16.72 22.93
CA THR A 444 10.77 15.76 23.29
C THR A 444 12.10 16.12 22.64
N GLY A 445 12.08 16.68 21.44
CA GLY A 445 13.26 17.18 20.75
C GLY A 445 13.96 18.30 21.51
N ALA A 446 13.19 19.25 22.02
CA ALA A 446 13.72 20.34 22.83
C ALA A 446 14.29 19.86 24.16
N ASP A 447 13.59 18.94 24.85
CA ASP A 447 14.06 18.35 26.11
C ASP A 447 15.44 17.69 25.95
N ASP A 448 15.63 16.90 24.88
CA ASP A 448 16.89 16.24 24.58
C ASP A 448 18.02 17.25 24.30
N LEU A 449 17.73 18.33 23.57
CA LEU A 449 18.71 19.39 23.31
C LEU A 449 19.07 20.15 24.59
N ILE A 450 18.12 20.36 25.51
CA ILE A 450 18.35 20.93 26.85
C ILE A 450 19.26 20.03 27.66
N ILE A 451 19.03 18.71 27.69
CA ILE A 451 19.88 17.74 28.39
C ILE A 451 21.32 17.81 27.88
N ILE A 452 21.51 17.88 26.54
CA ILE A 452 22.86 18.01 25.95
C ILE A 452 23.51 19.32 26.40
N ALA A 453 22.80 20.44 26.29
CA ALA A 453 23.33 21.75 26.64
C ALA A 453 23.66 21.85 28.13
N ASP A 454 22.76 21.40 28.99
CA ASP A 454 22.97 21.43 30.45
C ASP A 454 24.18 20.61 30.90
N GLU A 455 24.33 19.37 30.38
CA GLU A 455 25.49 18.53 30.73
C GLU A 455 26.82 19.16 30.27
N ILE A 456 26.79 19.95 29.19
CA ILE A 456 28.00 20.60 28.67
C ILE A 456 28.28 21.94 29.36
N LEU A 457 27.25 22.78 29.63
CA LEU A 457 27.40 24.15 30.09
C LEU A 457 27.41 24.31 31.60
N GLN A 458 26.89 23.36 32.40
CA GLN A 458 26.68 23.49 33.85
C GLN A 458 27.98 23.60 34.72
N ARG A 459 29.18 23.46 34.17
CA ARG A 459 30.42 23.57 34.95
C ARG A 459 31.46 24.40 34.21
N GLU A 460 31.98 25.41 34.88
CA GLU A 460 33.17 26.13 34.46
C GLU A 460 34.33 25.13 34.21
N GLY A 461 34.99 25.23 33.07
CA GLY A 461 36.19 24.43 32.75
C GLY A 461 36.07 23.38 31.67
N VAL A 462 35.20 23.55 30.64
CA VAL A 462 35.28 22.76 29.40
C VAL A 462 36.38 23.35 28.50
N ALA A 463 37.64 23.27 28.98
CA ALA A 463 38.79 23.82 28.25
C ALA A 463 39.37 22.83 27.20
N THR A 464 38.89 21.58 27.11
CA THR A 464 39.47 20.60 26.21
C THR A 464 38.40 19.77 25.48
N GLY A 465 38.64 19.48 24.19
CA GLY A 465 37.76 18.66 23.36
C GLY A 465 37.51 17.24 23.93
N ARG A 466 38.42 16.71 24.77
CA ARG A 466 38.24 15.39 25.42
C ARG A 466 37.18 15.43 26.51
N VAL A 467 37.14 16.51 27.31
CA VAL A 467 36.11 16.71 28.35
C VAL A 467 34.73 16.89 27.70
N PHE A 468 34.65 17.68 26.63
CA PHE A 468 33.44 17.83 25.83
C PHE A 468 32.90 16.49 25.36
N GLN A 469 33.74 15.66 24.70
CA GLN A 469 33.33 14.35 24.18
C GLN A 469 32.80 13.40 25.27
N ASN A 470 33.41 13.40 26.45
CA ASN A 470 32.96 12.55 27.54
C ASN A 470 31.59 12.98 28.07
N ARG A 471 31.33 14.29 28.20
CA ARG A 471 30.03 14.84 28.65
C ARG A 471 28.96 14.61 27.58
N PHE A 472 29.26 14.92 26.33
CA PHE A 472 28.34 14.66 25.23
C PHE A 472 27.95 13.18 25.17
N ARG A 473 28.93 12.27 25.29
CA ARG A 473 28.64 10.84 25.29
C ARG A 473 27.74 10.42 26.46
N LYS A 474 27.92 11.03 27.64
CA LYS A 474 27.05 10.74 28.79
C LYS A 474 25.63 11.21 28.58
N ALA A 475 25.43 12.45 28.11
CA ALA A 475 24.10 12.97 27.74
C ALA A 475 23.46 12.09 26.67
N PHE A 476 24.22 11.73 25.63
CA PHE A 476 23.74 10.91 24.52
C PHE A 476 23.28 9.50 24.92
N TRP A 477 23.96 8.90 25.94
CA TRP A 477 23.51 7.62 26.50
C TRP A 477 22.17 7.73 27.23
N VAL A 478 21.93 8.82 27.96
CA VAL A 478 20.66 9.07 28.64
C VAL A 478 19.54 9.25 27.61
N ILE A 479 19.76 10.07 26.58
CA ILE A 479 18.83 10.31 25.49
C ILE A 479 18.55 9.01 24.72
N GLY A 480 19.60 8.22 24.43
CA GLY A 480 19.44 6.93 23.74
C GLY A 480 18.59 5.93 24.52
N ALA A 481 18.75 5.89 25.85
CA ALA A 481 17.94 5.04 26.73
C ALA A 481 16.47 5.53 26.75
N ALA A 482 16.24 6.84 26.86
CA ALA A 482 14.89 7.44 26.80
C ALA A 482 14.23 7.16 25.43
N ALA A 483 14.96 7.32 24.33
CA ALA A 483 14.49 7.01 22.99
C ALA A 483 14.08 5.54 22.85
N ALA A 484 14.92 4.61 23.34
CA ALA A 484 14.61 3.18 23.30
C ALA A 484 13.34 2.84 24.08
N THR A 485 13.16 3.41 25.27
CA THR A 485 11.92 3.21 26.06
C THR A 485 10.70 3.78 25.36
N THR A 486 10.80 4.96 24.72
CA THR A 486 9.71 5.56 23.96
C THR A 486 9.33 4.69 22.76
N ILE A 487 10.30 4.20 21.98
CA ILE A 487 10.07 3.33 20.83
C ILE A 487 9.39 2.03 21.27
N ILE A 488 9.89 1.38 22.34
CA ILE A 488 9.30 0.14 22.88
C ILE A 488 7.87 0.39 23.35
N ALA A 489 7.61 1.49 24.06
CA ALA A 489 6.27 1.82 24.56
C ALA A 489 5.27 2.15 23.43
N MET A 490 5.72 2.78 22.34
CA MET A 490 4.89 3.16 21.21
C MET A 490 4.68 2.02 20.20
N SER A 491 5.60 1.04 20.11
CA SER A 491 5.54 -0.05 19.13
C SER A 491 4.23 -0.84 19.15
N PRO A 492 3.61 -1.20 20.28
CA PRO A 492 2.33 -1.90 20.27
C PRO A 492 1.21 -1.09 19.61
N LEU A 493 1.24 0.24 19.71
CA LEU A 493 0.22 1.10 19.10
C LEU A 493 0.28 1.10 17.56
N THR A 494 1.45 0.81 16.98
CA THR A 494 1.59 0.73 15.51
C THR A 494 0.99 -0.54 14.94
N VAL A 495 0.96 -1.64 15.72
CA VAL A 495 0.54 -2.97 15.27
C VAL A 495 -0.94 -3.26 15.60
N LEU A 496 -1.44 -2.75 16.72
CA LEU A 496 -2.79 -3.08 17.23
C LEU A 496 -3.95 -2.49 16.39
N GLY A 497 -3.69 -1.81 15.29
CA GLY A 497 -4.74 -1.28 14.40
C GLY A 497 -5.71 -0.33 15.09
N LEU A 498 -5.24 0.41 16.12
CA LEU A 498 -6.04 1.34 16.92
C LEU A 498 -6.35 2.66 16.19
N GLY A 499 -6.36 2.64 14.85
CA GLY A 499 -6.72 3.79 14.04
C GLY A 499 -5.81 5.01 14.29
N ASP A 500 -6.38 6.07 14.84
CA ASP A 500 -5.67 7.36 15.03
C ASP A 500 -4.46 7.26 15.97
N LEU A 501 -4.45 6.35 16.95
CA LEU A 501 -3.30 6.16 17.85
C LEU A 501 -2.09 5.57 17.13
N SER A 502 -2.29 4.77 16.10
CA SER A 502 -1.21 4.23 15.27
C SER A 502 -0.44 5.35 14.57
N GLY A 503 -1.15 6.33 13.99
CA GLY A 503 -0.55 7.49 13.34
C GLY A 503 0.31 8.32 14.27
N PHE A 504 -0.19 8.62 15.47
CA PHE A 504 0.58 9.30 16.52
C PHE A 504 1.87 8.54 16.87
N ALA A 505 1.76 7.21 17.07
CA ALA A 505 2.90 6.37 17.43
C ALA A 505 3.96 6.32 16.32
N ILE A 506 3.56 6.15 15.06
CA ILE A 506 4.47 6.11 13.91
C ILE A 506 5.27 7.41 13.82
N ILE A 507 4.60 8.56 13.84
CA ILE A 507 5.26 9.87 13.76
C ILE A 507 6.20 10.09 14.93
N THR A 508 5.79 9.71 16.14
CA THR A 508 6.63 9.83 17.34
C THR A 508 7.88 8.95 17.23
N ILE A 509 7.75 7.69 16.82
CA ILE A 509 8.89 6.77 16.64
C ILE A 509 9.85 7.32 15.58
N VAL A 510 9.36 7.72 14.42
CA VAL A 510 10.19 8.26 13.33
C VAL A 510 10.88 9.55 13.78
N GLY A 511 10.16 10.44 14.46
CA GLY A 511 10.72 11.69 14.99
C GLY A 511 11.84 11.44 15.99
N VAL A 512 11.64 10.53 16.94
CA VAL A 512 12.68 10.13 17.91
C VAL A 512 13.90 9.54 17.21
N LEU A 513 13.70 8.71 16.17
CA LEU A 513 14.81 8.14 15.38
C LEU A 513 15.58 9.23 14.63
N ILE A 514 14.89 10.15 13.94
CA ILE A 514 15.51 11.31 13.27
C ILE A 514 16.30 12.13 14.31
N GLY A 515 15.70 12.34 15.46
CA GLY A 515 16.30 13.05 16.56
C GLY A 515 17.65 12.45 16.98
N VAL A 516 17.62 11.21 17.43
CA VAL A 516 18.81 10.54 17.97
C VAL A 516 19.89 10.33 16.93
N LEU A 517 19.51 9.98 15.70
CA LEU A 517 20.48 9.63 14.66
C LEU A 517 21.06 10.84 13.92
N ILE A 518 20.30 11.94 13.79
CA ILE A 518 20.66 13.07 12.93
C ILE A 518 20.79 14.36 13.73
N THR A 519 19.71 14.83 14.39
CA THR A 519 19.67 16.18 14.92
C THR A 519 20.48 16.36 16.20
N ARG A 520 20.45 15.41 17.16
CA ARG A 520 21.25 15.49 18.40
C ARG A 520 22.75 15.40 18.14
N PRO A 521 23.27 14.48 17.29
CA PRO A 521 24.69 14.48 16.91
C PRO A 521 25.14 15.77 16.21
N ALA A 522 24.30 16.34 15.33
CA ALA A 522 24.60 17.60 14.66
C ALA A 522 24.64 18.78 15.63
N TYR A 523 23.68 18.85 16.56
CA TYR A 523 23.66 19.86 17.61
C TYR A 523 24.91 19.76 18.53
N GLY A 524 25.34 18.54 18.88
CA GLY A 524 26.58 18.34 19.62
C GLY A 524 27.79 18.94 18.91
N ASP A 525 27.90 18.79 17.60
CA ASP A 525 29.00 19.37 16.82
C ASP A 525 28.89 20.91 16.72
N ILE A 526 27.65 21.46 16.66
CA ILE A 526 27.43 22.92 16.73
C ILE A 526 27.87 23.47 18.09
N LEU A 527 27.40 22.84 19.17
CA LEU A 527 27.69 23.29 20.51
C LEU A 527 29.21 23.18 20.86
N ARG A 528 29.87 22.14 20.33
CA ARG A 528 31.31 21.98 20.43
C ARG A 528 32.06 23.20 19.89
N LYS A 529 31.68 23.70 18.72
CA LYS A 529 32.30 24.88 18.14
C LYS A 529 32.06 26.12 18.98
N LEU A 530 30.82 26.34 19.42
CA LEU A 530 30.45 27.50 20.22
C LEU A 530 31.22 27.55 21.54
N VAL A 531 31.46 26.40 22.18
CA VAL A 531 32.13 26.32 23.48
C VAL A 531 33.65 26.39 23.34
N LEU A 532 34.24 25.79 22.28
CA LEU A 532 35.72 25.77 22.12
C LEU A 532 36.24 27.05 21.48
N ASP A 533 35.49 27.71 20.59
CA ASP A 533 35.88 29.00 20.00
C ASP A 533 35.87 30.15 21.02
N GLN A 534 35.18 30.02 22.16
CA GLN A 534 35.21 30.99 23.24
C GLN A 534 36.49 30.86 24.10
N GLY A 535 37.15 29.69 24.09
CA GLY A 535 38.37 29.45 24.84
C GLY A 535 39.65 29.98 24.17
N ASP A 536 39.63 30.29 22.88
CA ASP A 536 40.77 30.82 22.12
C ASP A 536 40.80 32.37 22.06
N GLY A 537 39.87 33.04 22.73
CA GLY A 537 39.69 34.50 22.72
C GLY A 537 39.98 35.25 24.03
N GLU A 538 40.44 34.56 25.10
CA GLU A 538 40.89 35.19 26.35
C GLU A 538 42.40 35.11 26.51
#